data_97f644f059248ca2575be77cadc52997
#
_entry.id   97f644f059248ca2575be77cadc52997
#
_cell.length_a   1.000
_cell.length_b   1.000
_cell.length_c   1.000
_cell.angle_alpha   90.00
_cell.angle_beta   90.00
_cell.angle_gamma   90.00
#
_symmetry.space_group_name_H-M   'P 1'
#
loop_
_entity.id
_entity.type
_entity.pdbx_description
1 polymer ?
#
loop_
_entity_poly.entity_id
_entity_poly.type
_entity_poly.pdbx_seq_one_letter_code
_entity_poly.pdbx_strand_id
1 'polypeptide(L)'
;MRLLLCTDLDRTLLPNGSQAESKQARQRFAKLAAHPQVCLAYVSGRDRVLVQKAIKNFQLPVPDFVIADVGSTIYHIVEGEWQHWQVWEEEISPDWQGWHQRDLHASLKGFRDLRLQPMSKQNTHKLSYYVPMYINHSTLLDRIYAHFAEQQLQVNLIWSIDEQANIGLLDILPASAGKRHAIEFLMQHLGYSVDETVFAGDSGNDISVMESPIHSVLVANADKCVKQQAIQ
;
A
#
# COMPACT_ATOMS: atom_id res chain seq x y z
N MET A 1 -21.18 2.71 18.09
CA MET A 1 -20.23 3.41 17.19
C MET A 1 -19.45 2.34 16.46
N ARG A 2 -19.53 2.28 15.15
CA ARG A 2 -18.75 1.32 14.33
C ARG A 2 -17.40 1.92 13.97
N LEU A 3 -16.43 1.09 13.66
CA LEU A 3 -15.06 1.50 13.36
C LEU A 3 -14.53 0.74 12.15
N LEU A 4 -14.02 1.46 11.14
CA LEU A 4 -13.14 0.92 10.11
C LEU A 4 -11.69 1.07 10.58
N LEU A 5 -11.08 -0.05 10.95
CA LEU A 5 -9.70 -0.11 11.43
C LEU A 5 -8.79 -0.53 10.29
N CYS A 6 -8.11 0.43 9.70
CA CYS A 6 -7.10 0.21 8.68
C CYS A 6 -5.70 0.16 9.30
N THR A 7 -4.86 -0.79 8.94
CA THR A 7 -3.48 -0.84 9.44
C THR A 7 -2.52 -1.35 8.39
N ASP A 8 -1.37 -0.68 8.28
CA ASP A 8 -0.23 -1.26 7.58
C ASP A 8 0.27 -2.51 8.32
N LEU A 9 1.01 -3.35 7.63
CA LEU A 9 1.55 -4.60 8.17
C LEU A 9 3.00 -4.46 8.61
N ASP A 10 3.89 -4.14 7.69
CA ASP A 10 5.33 -4.19 7.91
C ASP A 10 5.78 -3.10 8.89
N ARG A 11 6.47 -3.47 9.96
CA ARG A 11 6.94 -2.55 11.00
C ARG A 11 5.84 -1.79 11.74
N THR A 12 4.58 -1.96 11.34
CA THR A 12 3.40 -1.42 12.02
C THR A 12 2.76 -2.48 12.91
N LEU A 13 2.10 -3.47 12.32
CA LEU A 13 1.50 -4.58 13.03
C LEU A 13 2.45 -5.77 13.17
N LEU A 14 3.36 -5.95 12.21
CA LEU A 14 4.37 -7.00 12.21
C LEU A 14 5.65 -6.53 12.90
N PRO A 15 6.22 -7.30 13.84
CA PRO A 15 7.48 -7.00 14.51
C PRO A 15 8.69 -7.42 13.65
N ASN A 16 8.72 -7.01 12.40
CA ASN A 16 9.77 -7.36 11.44
C ASN A 16 10.78 -6.23 11.22
N GLY A 17 10.78 -5.21 12.08
CA GLY A 17 11.81 -4.18 12.16
C GLY A 17 12.90 -4.52 13.17
N SER A 18 13.82 -3.57 13.40
CA SER A 18 14.92 -3.69 14.37
C SER A 18 14.49 -3.61 15.83
N GLN A 19 13.27 -3.12 16.10
CA GLN A 19 12.75 -2.94 17.46
C GLN A 19 12.00 -4.17 17.93
N ALA A 20 12.12 -4.43 19.24
CA ALA A 20 11.37 -5.51 19.87
C ALA A 20 9.86 -5.20 19.89
N GLU A 21 9.05 -6.22 19.72
CA GLU A 21 7.60 -6.12 19.84
C GLU A 21 7.20 -5.70 21.26
N SER A 22 6.23 -4.77 21.35
CA SER A 22 5.64 -4.40 22.64
C SER A 22 4.88 -5.58 23.25
N LYS A 23 5.06 -5.79 24.57
CA LYS A 23 4.36 -6.87 25.28
C LYS A 23 2.85 -6.78 25.07
N GLN A 24 2.25 -7.90 24.69
CA GLN A 24 0.81 -8.03 24.46
C GLN A 24 0.25 -7.18 23.30
N ALA A 25 1.07 -6.56 22.45
CA ALA A 25 0.58 -5.70 21.35
C ALA A 25 -0.41 -6.46 20.45
N ARG A 26 -0.02 -7.62 19.93
CA ARG A 26 -0.89 -8.44 19.07
C ARG A 26 -2.13 -8.98 19.78
N GLN A 27 -2.02 -9.32 21.06
CA GLN A 27 -3.20 -9.77 21.84
C GLN A 27 -4.22 -8.64 22.02
N ARG A 28 -3.75 -7.41 22.29
CA ARG A 28 -4.61 -6.23 22.39
C ARG A 28 -5.25 -5.89 21.06
N PHE A 29 -4.46 -5.94 19.99
CA PHE A 29 -4.96 -5.75 18.64
C PHE A 29 -6.01 -6.81 18.27
N ALA A 30 -5.75 -8.09 18.51
CA ALA A 30 -6.70 -9.17 18.25
C ALA A 30 -8.01 -8.99 19.04
N LYS A 31 -7.93 -8.51 20.29
CA LYS A 31 -9.13 -8.20 21.10
C LYS A 31 -9.93 -7.04 20.50
N LEU A 32 -9.26 -6.00 20.01
CA LEU A 32 -9.92 -4.88 19.36
C LEU A 32 -10.57 -5.33 18.04
N ALA A 33 -9.83 -6.05 17.21
CA ALA A 33 -10.31 -6.55 15.92
C ALA A 33 -11.50 -7.53 16.04
N ALA A 34 -11.57 -8.28 17.15
CA ALA A 34 -12.69 -9.20 17.41
C ALA A 34 -13.99 -8.50 17.85
N HIS A 35 -13.98 -7.18 18.04
CA HIS A 35 -15.18 -6.46 18.46
C HIS A 35 -16.20 -6.38 17.30
N PRO A 36 -17.51 -6.71 17.53
CA PRO A 36 -18.50 -6.82 16.45
C PRO A 36 -18.74 -5.53 15.64
N GLN A 37 -18.32 -4.39 16.16
CA GLN A 37 -18.46 -3.09 15.50
C GLN A 37 -17.18 -2.65 14.77
N VAL A 38 -16.15 -3.49 14.73
CA VAL A 38 -14.90 -3.22 14.01
C VAL A 38 -14.90 -3.97 12.69
N CYS A 39 -14.73 -3.23 11.61
CA CYS A 39 -14.37 -3.75 10.29
C CYS A 39 -12.85 -3.59 10.15
N LEU A 40 -12.13 -4.69 9.98
CA LEU A 40 -10.68 -4.71 9.90
C LEU A 40 -10.21 -4.73 8.46
N ALA A 41 -9.32 -3.79 8.09
CA ALA A 41 -8.66 -3.77 6.79
C ALA A 41 -7.12 -3.74 6.96
N TYR A 42 -6.41 -4.68 6.33
CA TYR A 42 -4.96 -4.58 6.17
C TYR A 42 -4.61 -3.79 4.92
N VAL A 43 -3.64 -2.87 5.03
CA VAL A 43 -3.24 -1.94 3.96
C VAL A 43 -1.74 -2.06 3.74
N SER A 44 -1.32 -2.80 2.73
CA SER A 44 0.08 -3.22 2.63
C SER A 44 0.66 -3.11 1.20
N GLY A 45 1.97 -2.94 1.11
CA GLY A 45 2.73 -3.12 -0.12
C GLY A 45 2.86 -4.58 -0.58
N ARG A 46 2.50 -5.53 0.30
CA ARG A 46 2.57 -6.96 0.03
C ARG A 46 1.50 -7.40 -0.96
N ASP A 47 1.84 -8.39 -1.78
CA ASP A 47 0.86 -9.15 -2.57
C ASP A 47 0.02 -10.08 -1.68
N ARG A 48 -1.08 -10.61 -2.23
CA ARG A 48 -1.99 -11.53 -1.55
C ARG A 48 -1.27 -12.67 -0.83
N VAL A 49 -0.33 -13.34 -1.50
CA VAL A 49 0.35 -14.52 -0.95
C VAL A 49 1.20 -14.15 0.27
N LEU A 50 1.87 -13.00 0.21
CA LEU A 50 2.67 -12.49 1.33
C LEU A 50 1.81 -12.04 2.50
N VAL A 51 0.64 -11.43 2.24
CA VAL A 51 -0.31 -11.08 3.31
C VAL A 51 -0.86 -12.33 3.97
N GLN A 52 -1.29 -13.34 3.21
CA GLN A 52 -1.76 -14.63 3.75
C GLN A 52 -0.69 -15.32 4.62
N LYS A 53 0.57 -15.32 4.15
CA LYS A 53 1.71 -15.83 4.94
C LYS A 53 1.92 -15.04 6.23
N ALA A 54 1.78 -13.71 6.20
CA ALA A 54 1.91 -12.86 7.37
C ALA A 54 0.81 -13.19 8.41
N ILE A 55 -0.45 -13.25 7.98
CA ILE A 55 -1.58 -13.62 8.84
C ILE A 55 -1.30 -14.95 9.55
N LYS A 56 -0.89 -15.97 8.79
CA LYS A 56 -0.60 -17.30 9.34
C LYS A 56 0.60 -17.30 10.29
N ASN A 57 1.73 -16.73 9.87
CA ASN A 57 3.00 -16.82 10.60
C ASN A 57 2.97 -16.00 11.89
N PHE A 58 2.28 -14.87 11.89
CA PHE A 58 2.18 -13.99 13.06
C PHE A 58 0.86 -14.16 13.83
N GLN A 59 0.02 -15.13 13.42
CA GLN A 59 -1.28 -15.39 14.06
C GLN A 59 -2.15 -14.13 14.18
N LEU A 60 -2.21 -13.37 13.11
CA LEU A 60 -3.00 -12.15 13.05
C LEU A 60 -4.49 -12.49 12.88
N PRO A 61 -5.41 -11.63 13.32
CA PRO A 61 -6.82 -11.73 12.99
C PRO A 61 -7.03 -11.81 11.47
N VAL A 62 -8.00 -12.59 11.04
CA VAL A 62 -8.42 -12.57 9.63
C VAL A 62 -9.16 -11.24 9.41
N PRO A 63 -8.74 -10.41 8.44
CA PRO A 63 -9.40 -9.14 8.19
C PRO A 63 -10.66 -9.32 7.34
N ASP A 64 -11.53 -8.31 7.34
CA ASP A 64 -12.68 -8.24 6.41
C ASP A 64 -12.20 -7.81 5.02
N PHE A 65 -11.21 -6.93 4.96
CA PHE A 65 -10.63 -6.43 3.70
C PHE A 65 -9.10 -6.44 3.72
N VAL A 66 -8.53 -6.57 2.53
CA VAL A 66 -7.08 -6.37 2.32
C VAL A 66 -6.88 -5.45 1.12
N ILE A 67 -6.28 -4.30 1.38
CA ILE A 67 -5.72 -3.41 0.38
C ILE A 67 -4.27 -3.86 0.19
N ALA A 68 -4.00 -4.53 -0.90
CA ALA A 68 -2.71 -5.14 -1.24
C ALA A 68 -1.99 -4.36 -2.36
N ASP A 69 -0.74 -4.79 -2.63
CA ASP A 69 0.02 -4.28 -3.78
C ASP A 69 0.12 -2.74 -3.81
N VAL A 70 0.41 -2.14 -2.64
CA VAL A 70 0.54 -0.68 -2.46
C VAL A 70 -0.77 0.08 -2.75
N GLY A 71 -1.91 -0.59 -2.69
CA GLY A 71 -3.22 0.01 -2.96
C GLY A 71 -3.75 -0.22 -4.37
N SER A 72 -3.07 -1.01 -5.21
CA SER A 72 -3.59 -1.33 -6.54
C SER A 72 -4.61 -2.47 -6.57
N THR A 73 -4.76 -3.20 -5.47
CA THR A 73 -5.69 -4.34 -5.39
C THR A 73 -6.44 -4.34 -4.06
N ILE A 74 -7.75 -4.56 -4.10
CA ILE A 74 -8.56 -4.78 -2.89
C ILE A 74 -9.15 -6.18 -2.92
N TYR A 75 -9.07 -6.88 -1.80
CA TYR A 75 -9.75 -8.15 -1.55
C TYR A 75 -10.77 -7.99 -0.44
N HIS A 76 -11.96 -8.54 -0.63
CA HIS A 76 -12.97 -8.75 0.41
C HIS A 76 -12.88 -10.20 0.87
N ILE A 77 -12.78 -10.45 2.16
CA ILE A 77 -12.66 -11.79 2.73
C ILE A 77 -14.02 -12.20 3.30
N VAL A 78 -14.65 -13.17 2.66
CA VAL A 78 -15.96 -13.69 3.07
C VAL A 78 -15.80 -15.17 3.36
N GLU A 79 -16.11 -15.61 4.57
CA GLU A 79 -16.00 -17.02 5.02
C GLU A 79 -14.62 -17.63 4.76
N GLY A 80 -13.57 -16.80 4.85
CA GLY A 80 -12.18 -17.20 4.61
C GLY A 80 -11.74 -17.18 3.14
N GLU A 81 -12.67 -16.97 2.21
CA GLU A 81 -12.38 -16.84 0.79
C GLU A 81 -12.02 -15.41 0.41
N TRP A 82 -10.94 -15.27 -0.36
CA TRP A 82 -10.43 -13.99 -0.83
C TRP A 82 -11.05 -13.62 -2.17
N GLN A 83 -12.06 -12.80 -2.14
CA GLN A 83 -12.75 -12.30 -3.32
C GLN A 83 -12.08 -11.02 -3.80
N HIS A 84 -11.64 -11.02 -5.06
CA HIS A 84 -11.09 -9.83 -5.70
C HIS A 84 -12.20 -8.78 -5.89
N TRP A 85 -11.97 -7.54 -5.46
CA TRP A 85 -12.99 -6.50 -5.55
C TRP A 85 -12.87 -5.74 -6.88
N GLN A 86 -13.54 -6.26 -7.89
CA GLN A 86 -13.44 -5.78 -9.26
C GLN A 86 -13.83 -4.30 -9.43
N VAL A 87 -14.80 -3.81 -8.63
CA VAL A 87 -15.23 -2.41 -8.66
C VAL A 87 -14.07 -1.44 -8.39
N TRP A 88 -13.08 -1.86 -7.59
CA TRP A 88 -11.87 -1.08 -7.37
C TRP A 88 -10.98 -1.01 -8.64
N GLU A 89 -10.86 -2.10 -9.37
CA GLU A 89 -10.11 -2.07 -10.64
C GLU A 89 -10.79 -1.19 -11.68
N GLU A 90 -12.12 -1.20 -11.73
CA GLU A 90 -12.92 -0.32 -12.60
C GLU A 90 -12.71 1.15 -12.24
N GLU A 91 -12.56 1.48 -10.95
CA GLU A 91 -12.27 2.83 -10.46
C GLU A 91 -10.92 3.36 -10.94
N ILE A 92 -9.85 2.56 -10.85
CA ILE A 92 -8.49 3.01 -11.13
C ILE A 92 -8.04 2.82 -12.59
N SER A 93 -8.66 1.92 -13.34
CA SER A 93 -8.24 1.57 -14.70
C SER A 93 -8.30 2.71 -15.73
N PRO A 94 -9.21 3.71 -15.63
CA PRO A 94 -9.28 4.81 -16.59
C PRO A 94 -7.99 5.63 -16.71
N ASP A 95 -7.18 5.72 -15.63
CA ASP A 95 -5.93 6.48 -15.61
C ASP A 95 -4.91 5.99 -16.65
N TRP A 96 -4.95 4.71 -16.97
CA TRP A 96 -4.06 4.09 -17.95
C TRP A 96 -4.68 3.99 -19.35
N GLN A 97 -5.89 4.50 -19.57
CA GLN A 97 -6.57 4.62 -20.87
C GLN A 97 -6.53 3.32 -21.72
N GLY A 98 -6.73 2.19 -21.07
CA GLY A 98 -6.71 0.87 -21.70
C GLY A 98 -5.31 0.28 -21.92
N TRP A 99 -4.26 0.98 -21.50
CA TRP A 99 -2.93 0.36 -21.45
C TRP A 99 -2.86 -0.67 -20.31
N HIS A 100 -2.09 -1.71 -20.58
CA HIS A 100 -1.78 -2.73 -19.58
C HIS A 100 -0.34 -2.60 -19.10
N GLN A 101 -0.02 -3.25 -18.03
CA GLN A 101 1.33 -3.31 -17.44
C GLN A 101 2.43 -3.62 -18.49
N ARG A 102 2.14 -4.47 -19.49
CA ARG A 102 3.08 -4.79 -20.58
C ARG A 102 3.37 -3.61 -21.50
N ASP A 103 2.38 -2.78 -21.77
CA ASP A 103 2.50 -1.61 -22.64
C ASP A 103 3.34 -0.54 -21.95
N LEU A 104 3.08 -0.29 -20.67
CA LEU A 104 3.89 0.59 -19.83
C LEU A 104 5.35 0.12 -19.79
N HIS A 105 5.57 -1.17 -19.53
CA HIS A 105 6.92 -1.74 -19.52
C HIS A 105 7.61 -1.57 -20.88
N ALA A 106 6.90 -1.80 -21.98
CA ALA A 106 7.46 -1.62 -23.33
C ALA A 106 7.85 -0.17 -23.60
N SER A 107 7.08 0.81 -23.12
CA SER A 107 7.38 2.23 -23.31
C SER A 107 8.60 2.69 -22.52
N LEU A 108 8.92 2.03 -21.41
CA LEU A 108 10.03 2.36 -20.51
C LEU A 108 11.38 1.72 -20.92
N LYS A 109 11.48 1.03 -22.05
CA LYS A 109 12.74 0.39 -22.52
C LYS A 109 13.94 1.33 -22.62
N GLY A 110 13.70 2.63 -22.78
CA GLY A 110 14.75 3.66 -22.79
C GLY A 110 15.35 3.98 -21.42
N PHE A 111 14.70 3.57 -20.33
CA PHE A 111 15.13 3.82 -18.95
C PHE A 111 16.01 2.66 -18.47
N ARG A 112 17.30 2.70 -18.80
CA ARG A 112 18.25 1.59 -18.57
C ARG A 112 18.49 1.25 -17.10
N ASP A 113 18.18 2.17 -16.19
CA ASP A 113 18.33 1.99 -14.74
C ASP A 113 17.19 1.21 -14.10
N LEU A 114 16.10 0.98 -14.85
CA LEU A 114 14.95 0.21 -14.39
C LEU A 114 15.16 -1.27 -14.68
N ARG A 115 15.24 -2.08 -13.63
CA ARG A 115 15.28 -3.54 -13.73
C ARG A 115 13.96 -4.13 -13.26
N LEU A 116 13.18 -4.74 -14.17
CA LEU A 116 11.88 -5.32 -13.86
C LEU A 116 11.97 -6.31 -12.68
N GLN A 117 11.09 -6.18 -11.70
CA GLN A 117 10.95 -7.15 -10.64
C GLN A 117 10.31 -8.45 -11.16
N PRO A 118 10.43 -9.60 -10.45
CA PRO A 118 9.80 -10.86 -10.84
C PRO A 118 8.30 -10.72 -11.09
N MET A 119 7.75 -11.57 -11.96
CA MET A 119 6.32 -11.55 -12.31
C MET A 119 5.39 -11.68 -11.10
N SER A 120 5.83 -12.32 -10.03
CA SER A 120 5.08 -12.39 -8.76
C SER A 120 4.90 -11.04 -8.05
N LYS A 121 5.65 -10.01 -8.47
CA LYS A 121 5.56 -8.63 -7.97
C LYS A 121 4.75 -7.71 -8.88
N GLN A 122 4.35 -8.21 -10.03
CA GLN A 122 3.54 -7.50 -11.01
C GLN A 122 2.07 -7.86 -10.86
N ASN A 123 1.16 -6.96 -11.21
CA ASN A 123 -0.26 -7.26 -11.39
C ASN A 123 -0.85 -6.40 -12.52
N THR A 124 -2.17 -6.47 -12.74
CA THR A 124 -2.86 -5.74 -13.81
C THR A 124 -2.58 -4.23 -13.75
N HIS A 125 -2.60 -3.66 -12.54
CA HIS A 125 -2.46 -2.22 -12.30
C HIS A 125 -1.21 -1.86 -11.46
N LYS A 126 -0.19 -2.73 -11.49
CA LYS A 126 1.11 -2.47 -10.85
C LYS A 126 2.26 -2.96 -11.70
N LEU A 127 3.21 -2.06 -11.96
CA LEU A 127 4.46 -2.33 -12.64
C LEU A 127 5.63 -1.98 -11.71
N SER A 128 6.39 -2.99 -11.28
CA SER A 128 7.42 -2.86 -10.24
C SER A 128 8.82 -3.05 -10.79
N TYR A 129 9.74 -2.15 -10.39
CA TYR A 129 11.14 -2.17 -10.76
C TYR A 129 12.09 -2.15 -9.56
N TYR A 130 13.25 -2.74 -9.72
CA TYR A 130 14.44 -2.45 -8.93
C TYR A 130 15.20 -1.29 -9.55
N VAL A 131 15.71 -0.39 -8.70
CA VAL A 131 16.53 0.76 -9.11
C VAL A 131 17.79 0.80 -8.26
N PRO A 132 19.00 0.91 -8.86
CA PRO A 132 20.23 1.02 -8.09
C PRO A 132 20.27 2.27 -7.20
N MET A 133 20.78 2.16 -5.98
CA MET A 133 20.81 3.25 -5.00
C MET A 133 21.68 4.45 -5.40
N TYR A 134 22.63 4.28 -6.34
CA TYR A 134 23.46 5.38 -6.83
C TYR A 134 22.71 6.31 -7.81
N ILE A 135 21.53 5.91 -8.28
CA ILE A 135 20.68 6.73 -9.16
C ILE A 135 19.97 7.81 -8.33
N ASN A 136 19.99 9.04 -8.82
CA ASN A 136 19.16 10.09 -8.25
C ASN A 136 17.68 9.77 -8.52
N HIS A 137 17.00 9.27 -7.51
CA HIS A 137 15.62 8.82 -7.65
C HIS A 137 14.65 9.95 -8.01
N SER A 138 14.83 11.17 -7.45
CA SER A 138 13.94 12.31 -7.76
C SER A 138 13.99 12.62 -9.27
N THR A 139 15.19 12.79 -9.82
CA THR A 139 15.36 13.02 -11.26
C THR A 139 14.81 11.88 -12.13
N LEU A 140 14.94 10.63 -11.67
CA LEU A 140 14.38 9.47 -12.37
C LEU A 140 12.85 9.52 -12.37
N LEU A 141 12.23 9.80 -11.23
CA LEU A 141 10.77 9.90 -11.10
C LEU A 141 10.22 11.04 -11.97
N ASP A 142 10.86 12.22 -11.96
CA ASP A 142 10.44 13.35 -12.81
C ASP A 142 10.45 12.99 -14.30
N ARG A 143 11.49 12.27 -14.74
CA ARG A 143 11.60 11.79 -16.14
C ARG A 143 10.52 10.77 -16.48
N ILE A 144 10.18 9.87 -15.56
CA ILE A 144 9.12 8.88 -15.77
C ILE A 144 7.76 9.56 -15.81
N TYR A 145 7.49 10.52 -14.91
CA TYR A 145 6.26 11.33 -14.95
C TYR A 145 6.13 12.07 -16.28
N ALA A 146 7.18 12.76 -16.75
CA ALA A 146 7.17 13.46 -18.03
C ALA A 146 6.91 12.50 -19.21
N HIS A 147 7.55 11.32 -19.19
CA HIS A 147 7.37 10.29 -20.22
C HIS A 147 5.93 9.81 -20.35
N PHE A 148 5.25 9.54 -19.20
CA PHE A 148 3.86 9.11 -19.22
C PHE A 148 2.89 10.26 -19.51
N ALA A 149 3.20 11.48 -19.07
CA ALA A 149 2.40 12.67 -19.39
C ALA A 149 2.35 12.96 -20.91
N GLU A 150 3.46 12.77 -21.64
CA GLU A 150 3.49 12.85 -23.10
C GLU A 150 2.55 11.85 -23.79
N GLN A 151 2.28 10.72 -23.12
CA GLN A 151 1.38 9.67 -23.60
C GLN A 151 -0.03 9.83 -23.02
N GLN A 152 -0.31 10.93 -22.30
CA GLN A 152 -1.58 11.23 -21.63
C GLN A 152 -1.98 10.20 -20.57
N LEU A 153 -1.02 9.42 -20.08
CA LEU A 153 -1.24 8.44 -18.98
C LEU A 153 -1.07 9.12 -17.64
N GLN A 154 -1.95 8.80 -16.71
CA GLN A 154 -1.88 9.28 -15.35
C GLN A 154 -1.34 8.17 -14.44
N VAL A 155 -0.21 8.44 -13.79
CA VAL A 155 0.48 7.45 -12.98
C VAL A 155 0.78 7.99 -11.57
N ASN A 156 0.80 7.08 -10.61
CA ASN A 156 1.31 7.30 -9.27
C ASN A 156 2.62 6.50 -9.12
N LEU A 157 3.71 7.18 -8.82
CA LEU A 157 5.03 6.57 -8.65
C LEU A 157 5.34 6.45 -7.16
N ILE A 158 5.41 5.22 -6.66
CA ILE A 158 5.72 4.94 -5.27
C ILE A 158 7.17 4.48 -5.16
N TRP A 159 7.96 5.24 -4.42
CA TRP A 159 9.35 4.92 -4.12
C TRP A 159 9.49 4.37 -2.71
N SER A 160 10.24 3.28 -2.58
CA SER A 160 10.66 2.75 -1.29
C SER A 160 12.07 2.12 -1.40
N ILE A 161 12.63 1.72 -0.28
CA ILE A 161 13.97 1.12 -0.24
C ILE A 161 13.88 -0.23 0.48
N ASP A 162 14.43 -1.27 -0.16
CA ASP A 162 14.76 -2.51 0.52
C ASP A 162 16.13 -2.32 1.20
N GLU A 163 16.11 -2.05 2.50
CA GLU A 163 17.33 -1.78 3.28
C GLU A 163 18.26 -3.01 3.32
N GLN A 164 17.70 -4.23 3.36
CA GLN A 164 18.50 -5.46 3.42
C GLN A 164 19.23 -5.73 2.10
N ALA A 165 18.54 -5.51 0.99
CA ALA A 165 19.11 -5.67 -0.34
C ALA A 165 19.87 -4.42 -0.82
N ASN A 166 19.75 -3.29 -0.09
CA ASN A 166 20.30 -1.98 -0.46
C ASN A 166 19.94 -1.59 -1.89
N ILE A 167 18.64 -1.67 -2.23
CA ILE A 167 18.12 -1.39 -3.56
C ILE A 167 16.83 -0.58 -3.47
N GLY A 168 16.67 0.37 -4.41
CA GLY A 168 15.43 1.10 -4.59
C GLY A 168 14.33 0.22 -5.20
N LEU A 169 13.12 0.40 -4.74
CA LEU A 169 11.91 -0.21 -5.26
C LEU A 169 11.03 0.89 -5.83
N LEU A 170 10.68 0.78 -7.10
CA LEU A 170 9.76 1.69 -7.76
C LEU A 170 8.54 0.92 -8.21
N ASP A 171 7.37 1.29 -7.68
CA ASP A 171 6.08 0.81 -8.15
C ASP A 171 5.38 1.91 -8.96
N ILE A 172 4.90 1.56 -10.14
CA ILE A 172 4.12 2.43 -11.04
C ILE A 172 2.69 1.91 -11.01
N LEU A 173 1.79 2.77 -10.57
CA LEU A 173 0.36 2.50 -10.40
C LEU A 173 -0.46 3.49 -11.23
N PRO A 174 -1.77 3.24 -11.48
CA PRO A 174 -2.69 4.31 -11.87
C PRO A 174 -2.64 5.47 -10.88
N ALA A 175 -2.85 6.70 -11.32
CA ALA A 175 -2.75 7.90 -10.49
C ALA A 175 -3.72 7.86 -9.29
N SER A 176 -4.92 7.32 -9.51
CA SER A 176 -5.94 7.11 -8.48
C SER A 176 -5.69 5.88 -7.60
N ALA A 177 -4.68 5.03 -7.91
CA ALA A 177 -4.30 3.94 -7.03
C ALA A 177 -3.31 4.39 -5.96
N GLY A 178 -3.42 3.80 -4.77
CA GLY A 178 -2.56 4.08 -3.62
C GLY A 178 -3.27 3.79 -2.32
N LYS A 179 -2.53 3.74 -1.21
CA LYS A 179 -3.09 3.39 0.10
C LYS A 179 -4.23 4.34 0.50
N ARG A 180 -4.02 5.65 0.35
CA ARG A 180 -5.02 6.66 0.72
C ARG A 180 -6.31 6.50 -0.07
N HIS A 181 -6.23 6.53 -1.39
CA HIS A 181 -7.43 6.46 -2.24
C HIS A 181 -8.17 5.12 -2.05
N ALA A 182 -7.45 4.02 -1.89
CA ALA A 182 -8.07 2.73 -1.61
C ALA A 182 -8.81 2.69 -0.26
N ILE A 183 -8.31 3.37 0.77
CA ILE A 183 -9.02 3.52 2.05
C ILE A 183 -10.25 4.42 1.88
N GLU A 184 -10.12 5.57 1.20
CA GLU A 184 -11.23 6.49 0.93
C GLU A 184 -12.35 5.80 0.13
N PHE A 185 -11.97 5.00 -0.89
CA PHE A 185 -12.89 4.17 -1.65
C PHE A 185 -13.61 3.13 -0.78
N LEU A 186 -12.87 2.43 0.09
CA LEU A 186 -13.44 1.47 1.02
C LEU A 186 -14.42 2.15 1.99
N MET A 187 -14.06 3.30 2.56
CA MET A 187 -14.92 4.12 3.41
C MET A 187 -16.24 4.46 2.71
N GLN A 188 -16.15 4.97 1.48
CA GLN A 188 -17.31 5.39 0.71
C GLN A 188 -18.25 4.21 0.43
N HIS A 189 -17.71 3.08 -0.04
CA HIS A 189 -18.51 1.90 -0.41
C HIS A 189 -19.15 1.20 0.79
N LEU A 190 -18.50 1.24 1.95
CA LEU A 190 -19.03 0.67 3.18
C LEU A 190 -19.82 1.69 4.01
N GLY A 191 -19.87 2.95 3.58
CA GLY A 191 -20.59 4.03 4.23
C GLY A 191 -19.97 4.46 5.56
N TYR A 192 -18.66 4.33 5.76
CA TYR A 192 -17.95 4.86 6.93
C TYR A 192 -17.62 6.34 6.73
N SER A 193 -17.76 7.12 7.80
CA SER A 193 -17.29 8.51 7.85
C SER A 193 -15.80 8.56 8.24
N VAL A 194 -15.20 9.74 8.12
CA VAL A 194 -13.83 10.01 8.61
C VAL A 194 -13.75 9.75 10.11
N ASP A 195 -14.76 10.18 10.89
CA ASP A 195 -14.80 9.98 12.35
C ASP A 195 -14.96 8.50 12.77
N GLU A 196 -15.34 7.64 11.84
CA GLU A 196 -15.47 6.19 12.05
C GLU A 196 -14.28 5.41 11.49
N THR A 197 -13.25 6.08 10.97
CA THR A 197 -12.10 5.44 10.31
C THR A 197 -10.80 5.83 10.99
N VAL A 198 -9.96 4.83 11.25
CA VAL A 198 -8.60 5.03 11.80
C VAL A 198 -7.61 4.23 10.98
N PHE A 199 -6.50 4.86 10.63
CA PHE A 199 -5.37 4.22 9.98
C PHE A 199 -4.15 4.18 10.90
N ALA A 200 -3.38 3.08 10.88
CA ALA A 200 -2.08 2.98 11.54
C ALA A 200 -0.99 2.65 10.53
N GLY A 201 0.15 3.35 10.60
CA GLY A 201 1.28 3.16 9.69
C GLY A 201 2.62 3.59 10.28
N ASP A 202 3.73 3.35 9.54
CA ASP A 202 5.10 3.63 10.00
C ASP A 202 5.99 4.34 8.98
N SER A 203 5.66 4.31 7.69
CA SER A 203 6.61 4.57 6.61
C SER A 203 6.15 5.65 5.63
N GLY A 204 7.06 6.04 4.71
CA GLY A 204 6.82 7.12 3.75
C GLY A 204 5.65 6.87 2.80
N ASN A 205 5.32 5.61 2.49
CA ASN A 205 4.16 5.30 1.65
C ASN A 205 2.81 5.42 2.40
N ASP A 206 2.84 5.69 3.72
CA ASP A 206 1.67 5.97 4.55
C ASP A 206 1.40 7.46 4.71
N ILE A 207 2.36 8.32 4.36
CA ILE A 207 2.28 9.77 4.56
C ILE A 207 1.02 10.35 3.90
N SER A 208 0.70 9.91 2.67
CA SER A 208 -0.50 10.39 1.98
C SER A 208 -1.81 10.13 2.74
N VAL A 209 -1.86 9.07 3.56
CA VAL A 209 -3.00 8.79 4.44
C VAL A 209 -2.94 9.71 5.66
N MET A 210 -1.75 9.88 6.25
CA MET A 210 -1.56 10.71 7.46
C MET A 210 -1.81 12.21 7.21
N GLU A 211 -1.55 12.69 5.99
CA GLU A 211 -1.83 14.07 5.54
C GLU A 211 -3.29 14.28 5.12
N SER A 212 -4.10 13.23 5.12
CA SER A 212 -5.53 13.29 4.80
C SER A 212 -6.37 13.58 6.06
N PRO A 213 -7.68 13.83 5.93
CA PRO A 213 -8.58 13.95 7.08
C PRO A 213 -8.76 12.65 7.88
N ILE A 214 -8.31 11.49 7.38
CA ILE A 214 -8.44 10.19 8.07
C ILE A 214 -7.62 10.22 9.36
N HIS A 215 -8.27 9.88 10.49
CA HIS A 215 -7.56 9.78 11.75
C HIS A 215 -6.45 8.75 11.67
N SER A 216 -5.22 9.17 11.94
CA SER A 216 -4.04 8.33 11.75
C SER A 216 -3.23 8.17 13.03
N VAL A 217 -2.65 6.99 13.19
CA VAL A 217 -1.73 6.64 14.27
C VAL A 217 -0.38 6.30 13.66
N LEU A 218 0.62 7.13 13.93
CA LEU A 218 1.99 6.82 13.60
C LEU A 218 2.61 6.01 14.73
N VAL A 219 3.10 4.79 14.40
CA VAL A 219 3.68 3.91 15.42
C VAL A 219 5.02 4.44 15.94
N ALA A 220 5.37 4.08 17.17
CA ALA A 220 6.53 4.63 17.86
C ALA A 220 7.87 4.30 17.18
N ASN A 221 7.95 3.23 16.41
CA ASN A 221 9.14 2.81 15.64
C ASN A 221 9.26 3.43 14.24
N ALA A 222 8.33 4.29 13.83
CA ALA A 222 8.42 5.01 12.56
C ALA A 222 9.69 5.87 12.48
N ASP A 223 10.20 6.07 11.27
CA ASP A 223 11.41 6.83 11.03
C ASP A 223 11.28 8.30 11.44
N LYS A 224 12.40 8.93 11.81
CA LYS A 224 12.41 10.34 12.26
C LYS A 224 11.86 11.29 11.18
N CYS A 225 12.20 11.04 9.91
CA CYS A 225 11.72 11.88 8.80
C CYS A 225 10.19 11.79 8.68
N VAL A 226 9.62 10.58 8.76
CA VAL A 226 8.17 10.36 8.73
C VAL A 226 7.47 11.03 9.92
N LYS A 227 8.07 10.92 11.12
CA LYS A 227 7.56 11.61 12.31
C LYS A 227 7.53 13.13 12.18
N GLN A 228 8.55 13.71 11.52
CA GLN A 228 8.60 15.15 11.30
C GLN A 228 7.56 15.63 10.29
N GLN A 229 7.30 14.84 9.24
CA GLN A 229 6.29 15.14 8.24
C GLN A 229 4.86 15.01 8.76
N ALA A 230 4.60 13.98 9.56
CA ALA A 230 3.26 13.70 10.11
C ALA A 230 2.80 14.68 11.21
N ILE A 231 3.68 15.56 11.74
CA ILE A 231 3.38 16.55 12.79
C ILE A 231 3.10 17.95 12.18
N GLN A 232 3.37 18.15 10.91
CA GLN A 232 3.08 19.40 10.20
C GLN A 232 1.63 19.48 9.73
#